data_f12398976fcc7131cccfde8aa0ccde2f
#
_entry.id   f12398976fcc7131cccfde8aa0ccde2f
#
_cell.length_a   1.000
_cell.length_b   1.000
_cell.length_c   1.000
_cell.angle_alpha   90.00
_cell.angle_beta   90.00
_cell.angle_gamma   90.00
#
_symmetry.space_group_name_H-M   'P 1'
#
loop_
_entity.id
_entity.type
_entity.pdbx_description
1 polymer ?
#
loop_
_entity_poly.entity_id
_entity_poly.type
_entity_poly.pdbx_seq_one_letter_code
_entity_poly.pdbx_strand_id
1 'polypeptide(L)'
;SIYPTPAGKSNINYILKLIKKYSSENIKIGYSGHEVGFSASLMAAVYGAQMIERHFSLSRDFKIHHIDAALIPSEFRQMTNMIDEIFLETTTSSESFNPEELKFLVDRVYT
;
A
#
# COMPACT_ATOMS: atom_id res chain seq x y z
N SER A 1 -2.27 13.91 8.31
CA SER A 1 -1.00 13.29 7.86
C SER A 1 0.06 14.35 7.66
N ILE A 2 1.31 13.96 7.87
CA ILE A 2 2.47 14.80 7.56
C ILE A 2 2.70 14.76 6.05
N TYR A 3 3.03 15.89 5.45
CA TYR A 3 3.21 15.99 4.02
C TYR A 3 4.52 16.68 3.63
N PRO A 4 5.38 16.13 2.75
CA PRO A 4 5.35 14.71 2.37
C PRO A 4 5.65 13.84 3.59
N THR A 5 5.12 12.63 3.59
CA THR A 5 5.31 11.73 4.73
C THR A 5 6.72 11.14 4.67
N PRO A 6 7.56 11.36 5.70
CA PRO A 6 8.90 10.76 5.74
C PRO A 6 8.84 9.23 5.80
N ALA A 7 9.89 8.59 5.31
CA ALA A 7 9.99 7.14 5.37
C ALA A 7 9.83 6.65 6.81
N GLY A 8 9.04 5.63 7.01
CA GLY A 8 8.75 5.06 8.32
C GLY A 8 7.67 5.78 9.11
N LYS A 9 7.06 6.83 8.57
CA LYS A 9 6.02 7.61 9.27
C LYS A 9 4.63 7.47 8.66
N SER A 10 4.42 6.53 7.75
CA SER A 10 3.13 6.36 7.06
C SER A 10 2.07 5.62 7.88
N ASN A 11 2.41 5.14 9.07
CA ASN A 11 1.48 4.40 9.95
C ASN A 11 0.82 3.19 9.26
N ILE A 12 1.56 2.48 8.44
CA ILE A 12 1.02 1.35 7.67
C ILE A 12 0.45 0.27 8.59
N ASN A 13 1.05 0.05 9.76
CA ASN A 13 0.56 -0.94 10.71
C ASN A 13 -0.85 -0.64 11.21
N TYR A 14 -1.26 0.61 11.17
CA TYR A 14 -2.61 1.00 11.56
C TYR A 14 -3.66 0.43 10.61
N ILE A 15 -3.29 0.23 9.34
CA ILE A 15 -4.19 -0.37 8.34
C ILE A 15 -4.58 -1.79 8.76
N LEU A 16 -3.64 -2.59 9.25
CA LEU A 16 -3.95 -3.92 9.76
C LEU A 16 -4.93 -3.87 10.93
N LYS A 17 -4.75 -2.92 11.83
CA LYS A 17 -5.65 -2.75 12.97
C LYS A 17 -7.07 -2.42 12.50
N LEU A 18 -7.19 -1.54 11.52
CA LEU A 18 -8.49 -1.17 10.96
C LEU A 18 -9.15 -2.35 10.25
N ILE A 19 -8.39 -3.10 9.47
CA ILE A 19 -8.90 -4.28 8.77
C ILE A 19 -9.43 -5.29 9.78
N LYS A 20 -8.67 -5.59 10.82
CA LYS A 20 -9.09 -6.52 11.88
C LYS A 20 -10.35 -6.04 12.58
N LYS A 21 -10.43 -4.73 12.88
CA LYS A 21 -11.56 -4.15 13.59
C LYS A 21 -12.85 -4.22 12.79
N TYR A 22 -12.78 -4.00 11.48
CA TYR A 22 -13.95 -3.84 10.63
C TYR A 22 -14.18 -5.01 9.67
N SER A 23 -13.43 -6.09 9.76
CA SER A 23 -13.51 -7.20 8.82
C SER A 23 -14.89 -7.89 8.81
N SER A 24 -15.61 -7.87 9.93
CA SER A 24 -16.94 -8.48 10.06
C SER A 24 -18.07 -7.56 9.64
N GLU A 25 -17.80 -6.30 9.32
CA GLU A 25 -18.82 -5.28 9.09
C GLU A 25 -18.96 -4.89 7.61
N ASN A 26 -18.36 -5.64 6.72
CA ASN A 26 -18.40 -5.37 5.27
C ASN A 26 -17.91 -3.96 4.92
N ILE A 27 -16.93 -3.47 5.68
CA ILE A 27 -16.30 -2.17 5.46
C ILE A 27 -14.97 -2.40 4.77
N LYS A 28 -14.72 -1.63 3.71
CA LYS A 28 -13.46 -1.67 2.99
C LYS A 28 -12.51 -0.61 3.54
N ILE A 29 -11.26 -1.01 3.75
CA ILE A 29 -10.23 -0.11 4.25
C ILE A 29 -9.29 0.24 3.12
N GLY A 30 -9.04 1.52 2.94
CA GLY A 30 -8.11 2.04 1.94
C GLY A 30 -6.95 2.78 2.56
N TYR A 31 -5.97 3.09 1.73
CA TYR A 31 -4.79 3.85 2.12
C TYR A 31 -4.63 5.05 1.19
N SER A 32 -4.52 6.24 1.77
CA SER A 32 -4.22 7.47 1.04
C SER A 32 -2.78 7.87 1.33
N GLY A 33 -1.91 7.70 0.35
CA GLY A 33 -0.47 7.84 0.54
C GLY A 33 0.06 9.20 0.13
N HIS A 34 0.92 9.74 0.99
CA HIS A 34 1.60 11.02 0.76
C HIS A 34 3.11 10.88 0.90
N GLU A 35 3.62 9.64 0.79
CA GLU A 35 5.05 9.37 0.79
C GLU A 35 5.68 9.74 -0.55
N VAL A 36 7.00 9.94 -0.54
CA VAL A 36 7.78 9.99 -1.77
C VAL A 36 7.96 8.55 -2.26
N GLY A 37 7.73 8.32 -3.55
CA GLY A 37 7.72 6.96 -4.08
C GLY A 37 6.44 6.22 -3.70
N PHE A 38 6.47 4.89 -3.66
CA PHE A 38 5.25 4.11 -3.41
C PHE A 38 5.47 2.85 -2.55
N SER A 39 6.57 2.78 -1.79
CA SER A 39 6.84 1.62 -0.93
C SER A 39 5.74 1.40 0.11
N ALA A 40 5.30 2.47 0.79
CA ALA A 40 4.24 2.36 1.78
C ALA A 40 2.92 1.96 1.13
N SER A 41 2.65 2.41 -0.09
CA SER A 41 1.46 2.00 -0.84
C SER A 41 1.47 0.51 -1.15
N LEU A 42 2.63 -0.05 -1.52
CA LEU A 42 2.77 -1.49 -1.74
C LEU A 42 2.54 -2.27 -0.44
N MET A 43 3.08 -1.78 0.67
CA MET A 43 2.87 -2.41 1.98
C MET A 43 1.39 -2.40 2.36
N ALA A 44 0.70 -1.29 2.10
CA ALA A 44 -0.74 -1.22 2.36
C ALA A 44 -1.50 -2.28 1.56
N ALA A 45 -1.11 -2.50 0.29
CA ALA A 45 -1.71 -3.54 -0.53
C ALA A 45 -1.44 -4.93 0.03
N VAL A 46 -0.21 -5.21 0.46
CA VAL A 46 0.15 -6.49 1.09
C VAL A 46 -0.69 -6.72 2.34
N TYR A 47 -0.93 -5.69 3.12
CA TYR A 47 -1.71 -5.78 4.36
C TYR A 47 -3.21 -5.95 4.11
N GLY A 48 -3.66 -5.78 2.88
CA GLY A 48 -5.04 -6.02 2.53
C GLY A 48 -5.88 -4.78 2.31
N ALA A 49 -5.26 -3.61 2.17
CA ALA A 49 -6.00 -2.41 1.77
C ALA A 49 -6.68 -2.67 0.43
N GLN A 50 -7.94 -2.28 0.32
CA GLN A 50 -8.73 -2.54 -0.88
C GLN A 50 -8.80 -1.36 -1.83
N MET A 51 -8.22 -0.23 -1.42
CA MET A 51 -8.12 0.97 -2.23
C MET A 51 -6.82 1.68 -1.89
N ILE A 52 -6.10 2.13 -2.91
CA ILE A 52 -4.89 2.94 -2.76
C ILE A 52 -5.13 4.25 -3.49
N GLU A 53 -4.97 5.35 -2.79
CA GLU A 53 -5.10 6.70 -3.36
C GLU A 53 -3.75 7.39 -3.33
N ARG A 54 -3.33 7.94 -4.46
CA ARG A 54 -2.08 8.69 -4.58
C ARG A 54 -2.28 9.93 -5.44
N HIS A 55 -1.56 10.98 -5.12
CA HIS A 55 -1.45 12.13 -6.01
C HIS A 55 -0.76 11.71 -7.31
N PHE A 56 -1.18 12.32 -8.40
CA PHE A 56 -0.68 12.01 -9.74
C PHE A 56 -0.35 13.30 -10.49
N SER A 57 0.76 13.30 -11.21
CA SER A 57 1.14 14.40 -12.06
C SER A 57 1.83 13.88 -13.31
N LEU A 58 1.64 14.55 -14.43
CA LEU A 58 2.30 14.18 -15.68
C LEU A 58 3.81 14.41 -15.60
N SER A 59 4.25 15.39 -14.81
CA SER A 59 5.67 15.72 -14.65
C SER A 59 5.91 16.35 -13.27
N ARG A 60 7.12 16.14 -12.71
CA ARG A 60 7.55 16.84 -11.50
C ARG A 60 8.01 18.27 -11.74
N ASP A 61 8.09 18.69 -13.00
CA ASP A 61 8.46 20.06 -13.33
C ASP A 61 7.34 21.07 -13.05
N PHE A 62 6.11 20.58 -12.81
CA PHE A 62 5.02 21.45 -12.44
C PHE A 62 5.18 21.94 -11.00
N LYS A 63 5.05 23.24 -10.81
CA LYS A 63 5.09 23.87 -9.49
C LYS A 63 3.71 23.86 -8.87
N ILE A 64 3.22 22.69 -8.57
CA ILE A 64 1.90 22.50 -7.93
C ILE A 64 2.07 22.02 -6.51
N HIS A 65 1.04 22.25 -5.72
CA HIS A 65 1.00 21.79 -4.35
C HIS A 65 1.03 20.25 -4.32
N HIS A 66 1.82 19.69 -3.41
CA HIS A 66 1.95 18.24 -3.21
C HIS A 66 2.71 17.49 -4.33
N ILE A 67 3.49 18.19 -5.14
CA ILE A 67 4.22 17.55 -6.25
C ILE A 67 5.19 16.44 -5.78
N ASP A 68 5.79 16.61 -4.59
CA ASP A 68 6.77 15.65 -4.07
C ASP A 68 6.15 14.30 -3.73
N ALA A 69 4.88 14.26 -3.39
CA ALA A 69 4.16 13.02 -3.14
C ALA A 69 3.36 12.53 -4.35
N ALA A 70 3.44 13.23 -5.47
CA ALA A 70 2.76 12.80 -6.69
C ALA A 70 3.58 11.73 -7.40
N LEU A 71 2.88 10.77 -7.99
CA LEU A 71 3.48 9.79 -8.89
C LEU A 71 3.34 10.27 -10.32
N ILE A 72 4.42 10.18 -11.09
CA ILE A 72 4.37 10.42 -12.53
C ILE A 72 3.90 9.13 -13.23
N PRO A 73 3.51 9.19 -14.53
CA PRO A 73 2.90 8.04 -15.21
C PRO A 73 3.70 6.73 -15.11
N SER A 74 5.03 6.78 -15.27
CA SER A 74 5.86 5.58 -15.19
C SER A 74 5.85 4.96 -13.80
N GLU A 75 5.88 5.78 -12.76
CA GLU A 75 5.84 5.32 -11.37
C GLU A 75 4.47 4.75 -11.02
N PHE A 76 3.42 5.42 -11.47
CA PHE A 76 2.06 4.93 -11.23
C PHE A 76 1.84 3.57 -11.90
N ARG A 77 2.36 3.39 -13.12
CA ARG A 77 2.30 2.11 -13.82
C ARG A 77 3.07 1.02 -13.08
N GLN A 78 4.29 1.33 -12.60
CA GLN A 78 5.06 0.38 -11.82
C GLN A 78 4.31 -0.03 -10.56
N MET A 79 3.73 0.94 -9.84
CA MET A 79 2.97 0.66 -8.63
C MET A 79 1.78 -0.25 -8.91
N THR A 80 0.98 0.06 -9.93
CA THR A 80 -0.21 -0.75 -10.25
C THR A 80 0.17 -2.15 -10.71
N ASN A 81 1.23 -2.30 -11.49
CA ASN A 81 1.72 -3.62 -11.90
C ASN A 81 2.17 -4.45 -10.69
N MET A 82 2.87 -3.84 -9.76
CA MET A 82 3.31 -4.53 -8.54
C MET A 82 2.14 -4.89 -7.64
N ILE A 83 1.12 -4.02 -7.55
CA ILE A 83 -0.10 -4.33 -6.79
C ILE A 83 -0.83 -5.51 -7.42
N ASP A 84 -0.90 -5.57 -8.75
CA ASP A 84 -1.52 -6.71 -9.44
C ASP A 84 -0.76 -8.00 -9.14
N GLU A 85 0.58 -7.97 -9.14
CA GLU A 85 1.38 -9.12 -8.77
C GLU A 85 1.16 -9.54 -7.32
N ILE A 86 1.09 -8.57 -6.40
CA ILE A 86 0.81 -8.83 -4.99
C ILE A 86 -0.56 -9.52 -4.86
N PHE A 87 -1.56 -9.03 -5.59
CA PHE A 87 -2.89 -9.62 -5.56
C PHE A 87 -2.86 -11.06 -6.04
N LEU A 88 -2.19 -11.36 -7.13
CA LEU A 88 -2.05 -12.73 -7.63
C LEU A 88 -1.36 -13.63 -6.60
N GLU A 89 -0.28 -13.18 -6.00
CA GLU A 89 0.45 -13.96 -5.01
C GLU A 89 -0.38 -14.22 -3.76
N THR A 90 -1.22 -13.28 -3.36
CA THR A 90 -2.03 -13.43 -2.14
C THR A 90 -3.31 -14.22 -2.38
N THR A 91 -3.83 -14.28 -3.60
CA THR A 91 -5.10 -14.96 -3.90
C THR A 91 -4.92 -16.34 -4.51
N THR A 92 -3.96 -16.52 -5.41
CA THR A 92 -3.78 -17.80 -6.12
C THR A 92 -3.06 -18.84 -5.29
N SER A 93 -2.19 -18.43 -4.37
CA SER A 93 -1.46 -19.36 -3.50
C SER A 93 -2.21 -19.75 -2.24
N SER A 94 -3.43 -19.22 -2.04
CA SER A 94 -4.21 -19.47 -0.83
C SER A 94 -4.56 -20.96 -0.62
N GLU A 95 -4.69 -21.73 -1.68
CA GLU A 95 -4.98 -23.17 -1.61
C GLU A 95 -3.78 -24.02 -1.20
N SER A 96 -2.58 -23.51 -1.38
CA SER A 96 -1.34 -24.20 -1.04
C SER A 96 -0.66 -23.63 0.20
N PHE A 97 -1.21 -22.59 0.80
CA PHE A 97 -0.61 -21.94 1.96
C PHE A 97 -0.81 -22.73 3.23
N ASN A 98 0.30 -23.04 3.88
CA ASN A 98 0.32 -23.43 5.29
C ASN A 98 0.17 -22.13 6.11
N PRO A 99 -0.77 -22.08 7.09
CA PRO A 99 -0.92 -20.89 7.93
C PRO A 99 0.37 -20.45 8.65
N GLU A 100 1.26 -21.38 8.94
CA GLU A 100 2.54 -21.06 9.57
C GLU A 100 3.48 -20.33 8.60
N GLU A 101 3.45 -20.66 7.31
CA GLU A 101 4.24 -19.96 6.30
C GLU A 101 3.75 -18.53 6.11
N LEU A 102 2.45 -18.32 6.10
CA LEU A 102 1.87 -16.99 6.00
C LEU A 102 2.28 -16.13 7.19
N LYS A 103 2.24 -16.70 8.40
CA LYS A 103 2.68 -16.00 9.60
C LYS A 103 4.14 -15.61 9.51
N PHE A 104 5.00 -16.50 9.01
CA PHE A 104 6.42 -16.23 8.84
C PHE A 104 6.67 -15.06 7.88
N LEU A 105 5.94 -14.99 6.76
CA LEU A 105 6.05 -13.90 5.81
C LEU A 105 5.60 -12.57 6.42
N VAL A 106 4.50 -12.58 7.15
CA VAL A 106 3.99 -11.39 7.83
C VAL A 106 5.00 -10.90 8.88
N ASP A 107 5.56 -11.81 9.66
CA ASP A 107 6.56 -11.47 10.68
C ASP A 107 7.82 -10.86 10.04
N ARG A 108 8.22 -11.33 8.87
CA ARG A 108 9.35 -10.75 8.14
C ARG A 108 9.09 -9.34 7.64
N VAL A 109 7.87 -9.06 7.22
CA VAL A 109 7.49 -7.73 6.76
C VAL A 109 7.51 -6.72 7.91
N TYR A 110 7.25 -7.17 9.14
CA TYR A 110 7.23 -6.32 10.33
C TYR A 110 8.60 -6.08 10.94
N THR A 111 9.56 -6.90 10.64
CA THR A 111 10.91 -6.78 11.18
C THR A 111 11.88 -6.17 10.19
#